data_7cb714204c06bbf87e8e8e38ac9dec9a
#
_entry.id   7cb714204c06bbf87e8e8e38ac9dec9a
#
_cell.length_a   1.000
_cell.length_b   1.000
_cell.length_c   1.000
_cell.angle_alpha   90.00
_cell.angle_beta   90.00
_cell.angle_gamma   90.00
#
_symmetry.space_group_name_H-M   'P 1'
#
loop_
_entity.id
_entity.type
_entity.pdbx_description
1 polymer ?
#
loop_
_entity_poly.entity_id
_entity_poly.type
_entity_poly.pdbx_seq_one_letter_code
_entity_poly.pdbx_strand_id
1 'polypeptide(L)'
;MDRLEERQGPKRNLSECSGHMPWPKRGVYFFFEDGELRSDSGNGPRVVRVGTHALKDSSRTSLWNRLSQHKGVAKTGGGNHRGSVFRKIVGAALSQRNPNIAISTWGVGASAPRVIRSKEYGLETKISTIIGMMPFLWLAVEDTPGPESLRGYIERNSIALLSNYGKTPLDPPSPDWLGNAYPKDRVRASGLWNSNHVNEIYDPEFIDTLGDLIER
;
A
#
# COMPACT_ATOMS: atom_id res chain seq x y z
N MET A 1 -9.97 -10.50 -6.62
CA MET A 1 -9.82 -9.09 -7.04
C MET A 1 -10.75 -8.78 -8.21
N ASP A 2 -10.91 -9.69 -9.14
CA ASP A 2 -11.76 -9.48 -10.33
C ASP A 2 -13.23 -9.20 -9.92
N ARG A 3 -13.81 -9.99 -9.01
CA ARG A 3 -15.16 -9.71 -8.45
C ARG A 3 -15.26 -8.33 -7.77
N LEU A 4 -14.23 -7.91 -7.05
CA LEU A 4 -14.21 -6.58 -6.42
C LEU A 4 -14.21 -5.47 -7.46
N GLU A 5 -13.45 -5.64 -8.55
CA GLU A 5 -13.43 -4.71 -9.67
C GLU A 5 -14.75 -4.68 -10.43
N GLU A 6 -15.38 -5.84 -10.66
CA GLU A 6 -16.71 -5.93 -11.28
C GLU A 6 -17.77 -5.15 -10.49
N ARG A 7 -17.73 -5.19 -9.16
CA ARG A 7 -18.68 -4.45 -8.31
C ARG A 7 -18.39 -2.96 -8.18
N GLN A 8 -17.13 -2.59 -8.08
CA GLN A 8 -16.71 -1.20 -7.84
C GLN A 8 -16.54 -0.37 -9.11
N GLY A 9 -16.42 -1.05 -10.24
CA GLY A 9 -15.93 -0.46 -11.48
C GLY A 9 -14.39 -0.52 -11.58
N PRO A 10 -13.82 0.01 -12.66
CA PRO A 10 -12.40 -0.12 -12.95
C PRO A 10 -11.52 0.52 -11.87
N LYS A 11 -10.31 -0.05 -11.72
CA LYS A 11 -9.27 0.51 -10.87
C LYS A 11 -9.04 1.98 -11.20
N ARG A 12 -8.74 2.78 -10.19
CA ARG A 12 -8.47 4.22 -10.32
C ARG A 12 -7.06 4.53 -9.86
N ASN A 13 -6.37 5.40 -10.57
CA ASN A 13 -5.10 5.93 -10.12
C ASN A 13 -5.30 6.83 -8.89
N LEU A 14 -4.42 6.72 -7.90
CA LEU A 14 -4.57 7.50 -6.69
C LEU A 14 -4.48 9.01 -6.94
N SER A 15 -3.73 9.44 -7.97
CA SER A 15 -3.63 10.84 -8.39
C SER A 15 -4.97 11.44 -8.81
N GLU A 16 -5.89 10.65 -9.36
CA GLU A 16 -7.20 11.07 -9.84
C GLU A 16 -8.24 11.20 -8.72
N CYS A 17 -7.94 10.67 -7.55
CA CYS A 17 -8.86 10.64 -6.43
C CYS A 17 -8.80 11.91 -5.58
N SER A 18 -9.94 12.32 -5.03
CA SER A 18 -10.06 13.47 -4.12
C SER A 18 -10.95 13.15 -2.93
N GLY A 19 -10.89 13.97 -1.89
CA GLY A 19 -11.75 13.82 -0.71
C GLY A 19 -13.23 14.11 -0.93
N HIS A 20 -13.60 14.63 -2.11
CA HIS A 20 -15.00 14.89 -2.49
C HIS A 20 -15.71 13.66 -3.06
N MET A 21 -14.97 12.58 -3.32
CA MET A 21 -15.55 11.32 -3.78
C MET A 21 -16.28 10.62 -2.62
N PRO A 22 -17.30 9.79 -2.93
CA PRO A 22 -18.07 9.05 -1.92
C PRO A 22 -17.26 7.88 -1.33
N TRP A 23 -16.31 8.18 -0.45
CA TRP A 23 -15.50 7.19 0.22
C TRP A 23 -16.27 6.51 1.35
N PRO A 24 -16.17 5.18 1.50
CA PRO A 24 -16.59 4.54 2.72
C PRO A 24 -15.76 5.08 3.89
N LYS A 25 -16.35 5.13 5.07
CA LYS A 25 -15.63 5.58 6.27
C LYS A 25 -14.42 4.71 6.55
N ARG A 26 -14.55 3.40 6.31
CA ARG A 26 -13.52 2.40 6.60
C ARG A 26 -13.42 1.37 5.50
N GLY A 27 -12.23 0.78 5.36
CA GLY A 27 -11.99 -0.25 4.36
C GLY A 27 -10.56 -0.74 4.30
N VAL A 28 -10.36 -1.71 3.45
CA VAL A 28 -9.06 -2.26 3.05
C VAL A 28 -8.82 -1.85 1.61
N TYR A 29 -7.59 -1.49 1.25
CA TYR A 29 -7.22 -1.09 -0.10
C TYR A 29 -6.13 -2.01 -0.66
N PHE A 30 -6.18 -2.21 -1.98
CA PHE A 30 -5.29 -3.06 -2.74
C PHE A 30 -4.71 -2.26 -3.88
N PHE A 31 -3.39 -2.00 -3.86
CA PHE A 31 -2.70 -1.32 -4.94
C PHE A 31 -2.12 -2.31 -5.94
N PHE A 32 -2.11 -1.87 -7.18
CA PHE A 32 -1.47 -2.52 -8.32
C PHE A 32 -0.41 -1.58 -8.89
N GLU A 33 0.48 -2.11 -9.71
CA GLU A 33 1.53 -1.32 -10.36
C GLU A 33 1.65 -1.76 -11.82
N ASP A 34 1.85 -0.82 -12.71
CA ASP A 34 1.99 -1.12 -14.12
C ASP A 34 3.20 -2.02 -14.38
N GLY A 35 3.03 -3.02 -15.25
CA GLY A 35 4.06 -4.02 -15.52
C GLY A 35 4.15 -5.17 -14.49
N GLU A 36 3.46 -5.07 -13.35
CA GLU A 36 3.44 -6.11 -12.33
C GLU A 36 2.26 -7.06 -12.53
N LEU A 37 2.53 -8.22 -13.12
CA LEU A 37 1.51 -9.17 -13.56
C LEU A 37 1.50 -10.44 -12.70
N ARG A 38 0.34 -11.08 -12.62
CA ARG A 38 0.20 -12.46 -12.13
C ARG A 38 0.84 -13.41 -13.13
N SER A 39 1.41 -14.51 -12.65
CA SER A 39 1.98 -15.58 -13.46
C SER A 39 1.28 -16.90 -13.21
N ASP A 40 1.27 -17.37 -11.96
CA ASP A 40 0.74 -18.69 -11.61
C ASP A 40 -0.68 -18.63 -11.04
N SER A 41 -1.09 -17.49 -10.46
CA SER A 41 -2.46 -17.33 -9.91
C SER A 41 -3.49 -16.86 -10.95
N GLY A 42 -3.11 -16.70 -12.20
CA GLY A 42 -4.00 -16.30 -13.30
C GLY A 42 -3.46 -15.11 -14.09
N ASN A 43 -4.34 -14.46 -14.84
CA ASN A 43 -3.99 -13.34 -15.71
C ASN A 43 -4.28 -11.99 -15.06
N GLY A 44 -3.63 -10.93 -15.58
CA GLY A 44 -3.83 -9.54 -15.17
C GLY A 44 -2.87 -9.05 -14.09
N PRO A 45 -3.09 -7.85 -13.55
CA PRO A 45 -2.16 -7.24 -12.60
C PRO A 45 -2.18 -7.98 -11.25
N ARG A 46 -0.98 -8.13 -10.65
CA ARG A 46 -0.86 -8.61 -9.27
C ARG A 46 -1.01 -7.47 -8.28
N VAL A 47 -1.49 -7.77 -7.09
CA VAL A 47 -1.50 -6.82 -5.98
C VAL A 47 -0.06 -6.61 -5.50
N VAL A 48 0.37 -5.37 -5.41
CA VAL A 48 1.71 -5.00 -4.90
C VAL A 48 1.67 -4.45 -3.48
N ARG A 49 0.49 -4.05 -2.98
CA ARG A 49 0.32 -3.60 -1.59
C ARG A 49 -1.11 -3.79 -1.11
N VAL A 50 -1.23 -4.25 0.11
CA VAL A 50 -2.48 -4.24 0.88
C VAL A 50 -2.33 -3.29 2.07
N GLY A 51 -3.40 -2.61 2.45
CA GLY A 51 -3.37 -1.80 3.64
C GLY A 51 -4.74 -1.38 4.15
N THR A 52 -4.76 -0.99 5.41
CA THR A 52 -5.93 -0.46 6.09
C THR A 52 -5.55 0.69 7.04
N HIS A 53 -6.46 1.08 7.91
CA HIS A 53 -6.31 2.18 8.85
C HIS A 53 -7.12 1.93 10.13
N ALA A 54 -6.95 2.80 11.13
CA ALA A 54 -7.75 2.80 12.36
C ALA A 54 -7.74 1.46 13.13
N LEU A 55 -6.56 0.81 13.22
CA LEU A 55 -6.35 -0.43 13.98
C LEU A 55 -6.11 -0.21 15.47
N LYS A 56 -6.15 1.04 15.93
CA LYS A 56 -6.11 1.40 17.35
C LYS A 56 -7.51 1.79 17.83
N ASP A 57 -7.84 1.44 19.05
CA ASP A 57 -9.09 1.85 19.67
C ASP A 57 -9.26 3.37 19.58
N SER A 58 -10.50 3.81 19.45
CA SER A 58 -10.87 5.23 19.31
C SER A 58 -10.28 5.98 18.10
N SER A 59 -9.57 5.34 17.19
CA SER A 59 -9.03 6.00 15.99
C SER A 59 -10.15 6.56 15.11
N ARG A 60 -10.01 7.84 14.73
CA ARG A 60 -10.97 8.56 13.87
C ARG A 60 -10.52 8.62 12.41
N THR A 61 -9.41 8.00 12.06
CA THR A 61 -8.87 8.01 10.69
C THR A 61 -9.85 7.34 9.74
N SER A 62 -10.22 8.00 8.64
CA SER A 62 -11.03 7.41 7.57
C SER A 62 -10.15 6.77 6.48
N LEU A 63 -10.79 6.01 5.59
CA LEU A 63 -10.12 5.43 4.43
C LEU A 63 -9.44 6.52 3.59
N TRP A 64 -10.18 7.60 3.26
CA TRP A 64 -9.60 8.72 2.50
C TRP A 64 -8.45 9.40 3.25
N ASN A 65 -8.55 9.62 4.55
CA ASN A 65 -7.44 10.18 5.33
C ASN A 65 -6.17 9.34 5.15
N ARG A 66 -6.30 8.02 5.11
CA ARG A 66 -5.14 7.13 4.91
C ARG A 66 -4.62 7.18 3.47
N LEU A 67 -5.48 7.10 2.49
CA LEU A 67 -5.12 7.20 1.07
C LEU A 67 -4.48 8.54 0.74
N SER A 68 -4.99 9.65 1.28
CA SER A 68 -4.42 10.98 1.09
C SER A 68 -3.01 11.14 1.67
N GLN A 69 -2.70 10.44 2.78
CA GLN A 69 -1.33 10.36 3.32
C GLN A 69 -0.37 9.66 2.34
N HIS A 70 -0.86 8.65 1.61
CA HIS A 70 -0.07 7.98 0.58
C HIS A 70 0.08 8.85 -0.67
N LYS A 71 -1.00 9.48 -1.12
CA LYS A 71 -1.03 10.38 -2.27
C LYS A 71 -0.07 11.56 -2.10
N GLY A 72 0.00 12.12 -0.90
CA GLY A 72 0.70 13.37 -0.65
C GLY A 72 -0.18 14.61 -0.88
N VAL A 73 0.45 15.78 -0.98
CA VAL A 73 -0.23 17.07 -1.09
C VAL A 73 -0.46 17.42 -2.56
N ALA A 74 -1.68 17.30 -3.04
CA ALA A 74 -2.04 17.54 -4.44
C ALA A 74 -1.57 18.89 -4.99
N LYS A 75 -1.69 19.99 -4.18
CA LYS A 75 -1.31 21.33 -4.58
C LYS A 75 0.19 21.50 -4.84
N THR A 76 1.04 20.78 -4.11
CA THR A 76 2.50 20.96 -4.14
C THR A 76 3.23 19.75 -4.72
N GLY A 77 2.58 18.63 -4.91
CA GLY A 77 3.19 17.36 -5.29
C GLY A 77 4.03 16.70 -4.18
N GLY A 78 4.29 17.39 -3.08
CA GLY A 78 5.07 16.88 -1.95
C GLY A 78 4.31 15.88 -1.08
N GLY A 79 4.94 15.44 0.01
CA GLY A 79 4.33 14.51 0.95
C GLY A 79 5.06 14.46 2.29
N ASN A 80 4.74 13.45 3.09
CA ASN A 80 5.43 13.18 4.35
C ASN A 80 5.53 11.67 4.61
N HIS A 81 6.69 11.09 4.34
CA HIS A 81 6.94 9.67 4.56
C HIS A 81 6.83 9.25 6.04
N ARG A 82 6.97 10.18 6.98
CA ARG A 82 6.82 9.87 8.41
C ARG A 82 5.38 9.54 8.80
N GLY A 83 4.40 10.02 8.03
CA GLY A 83 2.99 9.64 8.16
C GLY A 83 2.59 8.41 7.32
N SER A 84 3.49 7.89 6.48
CA SER A 84 3.16 6.81 5.55
C SER A 84 4.33 5.84 5.36
N VAL A 85 4.22 4.66 5.97
CA VAL A 85 5.21 3.58 5.77
C VAL A 85 5.36 3.24 4.29
N PHE A 86 4.30 3.29 3.50
CA PHE A 86 4.35 3.07 2.06
C PHE A 86 5.30 4.06 1.36
N ARG A 87 5.12 5.36 1.59
CA ARG A 87 6.02 6.40 1.07
C ARG A 87 7.47 6.19 1.52
N LYS A 88 7.65 5.82 2.80
CA LYS A 88 8.98 5.55 3.37
C LYS A 88 9.69 4.41 2.63
N ILE A 89 8.99 3.31 2.35
CA ILE A 89 9.54 2.14 1.66
C ILE A 89 9.85 2.48 0.19
N VAL A 90 8.91 3.08 -0.54
CA VAL A 90 9.11 3.48 -1.94
C VAL A 90 10.30 4.46 -2.07
N GLY A 91 10.41 5.44 -1.18
CA GLY A 91 11.51 6.40 -1.20
C GLY A 91 12.86 5.78 -0.89
N ALA A 92 12.93 4.82 0.03
CA ALA A 92 14.17 4.09 0.31
C ALA A 92 14.59 3.22 -0.88
N ALA A 93 13.65 2.55 -1.55
CA ALA A 93 13.92 1.78 -2.77
C ALA A 93 14.42 2.69 -3.91
N LEU A 94 13.77 3.83 -4.10
CA LEU A 94 14.14 4.81 -5.12
C LEU A 94 15.54 5.40 -4.87
N SER A 95 15.86 5.73 -3.62
CA SER A 95 17.19 6.20 -3.22
C SER A 95 18.28 5.15 -3.41
N GLN A 96 17.95 3.88 -3.19
CA GLN A 96 18.89 2.79 -3.41
C GLN A 96 19.13 2.54 -4.91
N ARG A 97 18.09 2.63 -5.74
CA ARG A 97 18.19 2.51 -7.19
C ARG A 97 18.95 3.70 -7.82
N ASN A 98 18.78 4.88 -7.26
CA ASN A 98 19.46 6.10 -7.71
C ASN A 98 20.09 6.85 -6.52
N PRO A 99 21.35 6.56 -6.19
CA PRO A 99 22.05 7.21 -5.07
C PRO A 99 22.15 8.73 -5.15
N ASN A 100 22.07 9.33 -6.35
CA ASN A 100 22.15 10.78 -6.52
C ASN A 100 20.97 11.55 -5.91
N ILE A 101 19.86 10.89 -5.65
CA ILE A 101 18.69 11.48 -4.98
C ILE A 101 18.52 11.00 -3.54
N ALA A 102 19.46 10.22 -3.03
CA ALA A 102 19.43 9.73 -1.67
C ALA A 102 19.61 10.88 -0.66
N ILE A 103 18.82 10.82 0.42
CA ILE A 103 18.84 11.83 1.48
C ILE A 103 19.08 11.12 2.81
N SER A 104 20.14 11.47 3.51
CA SER A 104 20.57 10.81 4.75
C SER A 104 19.52 10.87 5.89
N THR A 105 18.62 11.85 5.85
CA THR A 105 17.54 12.00 6.84
C THR A 105 16.29 11.17 6.49
N TRP A 106 16.27 10.49 5.35
CA TRP A 106 15.11 9.69 4.94
C TRP A 106 14.82 8.56 5.92
N GLY A 107 13.60 8.53 6.40
CA GLY A 107 13.17 7.51 7.37
C GLY A 107 13.64 7.70 8.80
N VAL A 108 14.34 8.80 9.10
CA VAL A 108 14.83 9.12 10.44
C VAL A 108 13.75 9.88 11.23
N GLY A 109 13.46 9.40 12.45
CA GLY A 109 12.51 10.02 13.38
C GLY A 109 11.03 9.92 12.98
N ALA A 110 10.15 10.21 13.93
CA ALA A 110 8.71 10.27 13.73
C ALA A 110 8.24 11.67 13.24
N SER A 111 9.07 12.69 13.41
CA SER A 111 8.85 14.05 12.93
C SER A 111 10.17 14.68 12.48
N ALA A 112 10.11 15.78 11.73
CA ALA A 112 11.28 16.53 11.33
C ALA A 112 10.97 18.04 11.23
N PRO A 113 11.95 18.91 11.56
CA PRO A 113 11.83 20.35 11.36
C PRO A 113 11.66 20.71 9.87
N ARG A 114 11.15 21.93 9.63
CA ARG A 114 10.90 22.42 8.26
C ARG A 114 12.15 22.35 7.36
N VAL A 115 13.31 22.67 7.88
CA VAL A 115 14.59 22.63 7.13
C VAL A 115 14.88 21.23 6.59
N ILE A 116 14.69 20.19 7.41
CA ILE A 116 14.86 18.79 6.98
C ILE A 116 13.82 18.42 5.93
N ARG A 117 12.55 18.74 6.18
CA ARG A 117 11.46 18.45 5.23
C ARG A 117 11.66 19.16 3.88
N SER A 118 12.24 20.35 3.87
CA SER A 118 12.57 21.06 2.63
C SER A 118 13.62 20.31 1.81
N LYS A 119 14.63 19.72 2.46
CA LYS A 119 15.63 18.87 1.78
C LYS A 119 15.03 17.60 1.20
N GLU A 120 14.04 17.03 1.87
CA GLU A 120 13.35 15.80 1.47
C GLU A 120 12.29 16.03 0.38
N TYR A 121 11.91 17.28 0.11
CA TYR A 121 10.79 17.63 -0.75
C TYR A 121 10.91 17.06 -2.17
N GLY A 122 12.08 17.12 -2.80
CA GLY A 122 12.29 16.61 -4.16
C GLY A 122 12.07 15.09 -4.25
N LEU A 123 12.49 14.33 -3.23
CA LEU A 123 12.24 12.90 -3.15
C LEU A 123 10.76 12.61 -2.87
N GLU A 124 10.13 13.36 -1.96
CA GLU A 124 8.69 13.26 -1.67
C GLU A 124 7.84 13.48 -2.92
N THR A 125 8.21 14.44 -3.78
CA THR A 125 7.50 14.71 -5.03
C THR A 125 7.57 13.53 -6.00
N LYS A 126 8.77 12.93 -6.18
CA LYS A 126 8.94 11.73 -7.00
C LYS A 126 8.09 10.56 -6.50
N ILE A 127 8.03 10.37 -5.19
CA ILE A 127 7.21 9.33 -4.56
C ILE A 127 5.72 9.60 -4.77
N SER A 128 5.29 10.86 -4.68
CA SER A 128 3.88 11.22 -4.97
C SER A 128 3.49 10.88 -6.40
N THR A 129 4.40 11.09 -7.36
CA THR A 129 4.19 10.68 -8.75
C THR A 129 4.06 9.16 -8.87
N ILE A 130 5.01 8.40 -8.31
CA ILE A 130 5.01 6.92 -8.38
C ILE A 130 3.73 6.36 -7.75
N ILE A 131 3.43 6.68 -6.49
CA ILE A 131 2.25 6.16 -5.80
C ILE A 131 0.96 6.69 -6.43
N GLY A 132 0.98 7.93 -6.94
CA GLY A 132 -0.16 8.55 -7.61
C GLY A 132 -0.59 7.81 -8.88
N MET A 133 0.35 7.22 -9.59
CA MET A 133 0.09 6.44 -10.82
C MET A 133 -0.34 5.00 -10.54
N MET A 134 -0.20 4.51 -9.31
CA MET A 134 -0.63 3.16 -8.96
C MET A 134 -2.15 3.05 -8.95
N PRO A 135 -2.74 2.16 -9.78
CA PRO A 135 -4.15 1.85 -9.71
C PRO A 135 -4.48 1.12 -8.41
N PHE A 136 -5.68 1.30 -7.90
CA PHE A 136 -6.11 0.58 -6.70
C PHE A 136 -7.61 0.30 -6.68
N LEU A 137 -7.98 -0.68 -5.87
CA LEU A 137 -9.33 -1.01 -5.44
C LEU A 137 -9.42 -0.86 -3.92
N TRP A 138 -10.64 -0.73 -3.41
CA TRP A 138 -10.87 -0.76 -1.96
C TRP A 138 -12.10 -1.60 -1.64
N LEU A 139 -12.10 -2.24 -0.51
CA LEU A 139 -13.23 -2.96 0.05
C LEU A 139 -13.78 -2.15 1.21
N ALA A 140 -15.05 -1.77 1.15
CA ALA A 140 -15.73 -1.15 2.29
C ALA A 140 -15.92 -2.19 3.41
N VAL A 141 -15.53 -1.83 4.63
CA VAL A 141 -15.74 -2.70 5.79
C VAL A 141 -16.19 -1.82 6.95
N GLU A 142 -17.46 -1.90 7.27
CA GLU A 142 -18.08 -1.12 8.36
C GLU A 142 -17.95 -1.88 9.69
N ASP A 143 -16.81 -1.68 10.34
CA ASP A 143 -16.48 -2.25 11.64
C ASP A 143 -16.03 -1.17 12.64
N THR A 144 -15.84 -1.54 13.89
CA THR A 144 -15.28 -0.64 14.92
C THR A 144 -13.76 -0.54 14.80
N PRO A 145 -13.13 0.61 15.14
CA PRO A 145 -11.68 0.70 15.29
C PRO A 145 -11.21 -0.24 16.39
N GLY A 146 -10.05 -0.83 16.21
CA GLY A 146 -9.43 -1.69 17.21
C GLY A 146 -8.52 -2.76 16.60
N PRO A 147 -7.73 -3.45 17.42
CA PRO A 147 -6.82 -4.50 16.99
C PRO A 147 -7.57 -5.72 16.41
N GLU A 148 -8.78 -5.99 16.93
CA GLU A 148 -9.64 -7.10 16.49
C GLU A 148 -10.58 -6.72 15.33
N SER A 149 -10.28 -5.61 14.64
CA SER A 149 -11.12 -5.15 13.54
C SER A 149 -11.10 -6.12 12.37
N LEU A 150 -12.28 -6.34 11.75
CA LEU A 150 -12.40 -7.18 10.55
C LEU A 150 -11.48 -6.70 9.41
N ARG A 151 -11.27 -5.38 9.29
CA ARG A 151 -10.31 -4.81 8.35
C ARG A 151 -8.88 -5.25 8.62
N GLY A 152 -8.47 -5.30 9.89
CA GLY A 152 -7.16 -5.81 10.30
C GLY A 152 -6.99 -7.28 9.95
N TYR A 153 -8.04 -8.08 10.18
CA TYR A 153 -8.07 -9.48 9.82
C TYR A 153 -7.90 -9.67 8.29
N ILE A 154 -8.67 -8.94 7.47
CA ILE A 154 -8.56 -9.00 6.01
C ILE A 154 -7.19 -8.50 5.51
N GLU A 155 -6.67 -7.37 6.04
CA GLU A 155 -5.35 -6.85 5.65
C GLU A 155 -4.25 -7.88 5.93
N ARG A 156 -4.19 -8.39 7.17
CA ARG A 156 -3.18 -9.34 7.62
C ARG A 156 -3.15 -10.60 6.76
N ASN A 157 -4.31 -11.23 6.58
CA ASN A 157 -4.42 -12.48 5.83
C ASN A 157 -4.20 -12.28 4.33
N SER A 158 -4.64 -11.17 3.74
CA SER A 158 -4.34 -10.84 2.35
C SER A 158 -2.82 -10.65 2.14
N ILE A 159 -2.13 -9.97 3.04
CA ILE A 159 -0.66 -9.82 2.95
C ILE A 159 0.01 -11.18 3.06
N ALA A 160 -0.37 -12.00 4.04
CA ALA A 160 0.19 -13.32 4.25
C ALA A 160 -0.03 -14.26 3.06
N LEU A 161 -1.22 -14.24 2.45
CA LEU A 161 -1.53 -15.03 1.25
C LEU A 161 -0.67 -14.60 0.04
N LEU A 162 -0.64 -13.29 -0.24
CA LEU A 162 -0.02 -12.73 -1.45
C LEU A 162 1.51 -12.64 -1.38
N SER A 163 2.09 -12.77 -0.18
CA SER A 163 3.52 -12.69 0.04
C SER A 163 4.24 -13.93 -0.51
N ASN A 164 5.35 -13.72 -1.20
CA ASN A 164 6.29 -14.77 -1.61
C ASN A 164 7.39 -15.03 -0.56
N TYR A 165 7.40 -14.31 0.56
CA TYR A 165 8.46 -14.41 1.56
C TYR A 165 8.53 -15.80 2.20
N GLY A 166 9.70 -16.45 2.08
CA GLY A 166 9.93 -17.78 2.71
C GLY A 166 9.14 -18.94 2.12
N LYS A 167 8.57 -18.80 0.94
CA LYS A 167 7.82 -19.85 0.21
C LYS A 167 8.12 -19.80 -1.28
N THR A 168 7.71 -20.86 -2.00
CA THR A 168 7.75 -20.83 -3.47
C THR A 168 6.90 -19.67 -3.97
N PRO A 169 7.45 -18.75 -4.77
CA PRO A 169 6.70 -17.63 -5.29
C PRO A 169 5.53 -18.08 -6.16
N LEU A 170 4.35 -17.51 -5.89
CA LEU A 170 3.16 -17.75 -6.71
C LEU A 170 3.10 -16.74 -7.87
N ASP A 171 3.28 -15.46 -7.57
CA ASP A 171 3.32 -14.37 -8.53
C ASP A 171 4.55 -13.49 -8.20
N PRO A 172 5.74 -13.88 -8.66
CA PRO A 172 6.96 -13.13 -8.35
C PRO A 172 6.92 -11.73 -8.96
N PRO A 173 7.58 -10.73 -8.34
CA PRO A 173 7.71 -9.41 -8.92
C PRO A 173 8.51 -9.48 -10.23
N SER A 174 8.23 -8.54 -11.14
CA SER A 174 9.04 -8.38 -12.35
C SER A 174 10.50 -8.06 -11.99
N PRO A 175 11.48 -8.38 -12.87
CA PRO A 175 12.88 -8.03 -12.64
C PRO A 175 13.09 -6.53 -12.42
N ASP A 176 12.28 -5.69 -13.06
CA ASP A 176 12.38 -4.24 -13.02
C ASP A 176 11.57 -3.59 -11.89
N TRP A 177 10.87 -4.37 -11.11
CA TRP A 177 10.10 -3.83 -9.98
C TRP A 177 10.98 -2.99 -9.05
N LEU A 178 10.54 -1.77 -8.77
CA LEU A 178 11.32 -0.86 -7.91
C LEU A 178 11.57 -1.44 -6.52
N GLY A 179 10.66 -2.26 -6.00
CA GLY A 179 10.77 -2.91 -4.70
C GLY A 179 11.97 -3.85 -4.57
N ASN A 180 12.52 -4.37 -5.70
CA ASN A 180 13.74 -5.17 -5.71
C ASN A 180 14.95 -4.37 -5.21
N ALA A 181 14.94 -3.04 -5.31
CA ALA A 181 15.97 -2.17 -4.78
C ALA A 181 15.79 -1.81 -3.30
N TYR A 182 14.72 -2.23 -2.62
CA TYR A 182 14.53 -1.89 -1.21
C TYR A 182 15.60 -2.57 -0.33
N PRO A 183 16.23 -1.85 0.63
CA PRO A 183 17.36 -2.39 1.39
C PRO A 183 17.05 -3.60 2.25
N LYS A 184 15.80 -3.74 2.72
CA LYS A 184 15.40 -4.84 3.62
C LYS A 184 14.73 -5.98 2.85
N ASP A 185 15.07 -7.18 3.22
CA ASP A 185 14.65 -8.41 2.57
C ASP A 185 13.13 -8.63 2.53
N ARG A 186 12.42 -8.29 3.61
CA ARG A 186 10.97 -8.51 3.71
C ARG A 186 10.16 -7.96 2.53
N VAL A 187 10.51 -6.80 2.01
CA VAL A 187 9.83 -6.20 0.84
C VAL A 187 10.25 -6.90 -0.43
N ARG A 188 11.56 -7.07 -0.64
CA ARG A 188 12.10 -7.72 -1.85
C ARG A 188 11.56 -9.13 -2.02
N ALA A 189 11.74 -9.96 -0.99
CA ALA A 189 11.38 -11.36 -1.03
C ALA A 189 9.86 -11.60 -1.01
N SER A 190 9.08 -10.70 -0.40
CA SER A 190 7.61 -10.80 -0.45
C SER A 190 7.01 -10.41 -1.79
N GLY A 191 7.69 -9.59 -2.58
CA GLY A 191 7.12 -8.96 -3.77
C GLY A 191 6.03 -7.91 -3.47
N LEU A 192 5.93 -7.45 -2.22
CA LEU A 192 4.91 -6.51 -1.76
C LEU A 192 5.55 -5.27 -1.14
N TRP A 193 4.94 -4.10 -1.34
CA TRP A 193 5.27 -2.88 -0.60
C TRP A 193 4.81 -2.95 0.87
N ASN A 194 4.81 -4.14 1.45
CA ASN A 194 4.48 -4.43 2.84
C ASN A 194 5.71 -4.94 3.59
N SER A 195 5.86 -4.59 4.85
CA SER A 195 6.91 -5.11 5.74
C SER A 195 6.37 -5.95 6.89
N ASN A 196 5.10 -5.75 7.26
CA ASN A 196 4.40 -6.51 8.28
C ASN A 196 3.61 -7.65 7.63
N HIS A 197 3.37 -8.71 8.38
CA HIS A 197 2.55 -9.86 8.00
C HIS A 197 3.04 -10.68 6.79
N VAL A 198 4.15 -10.27 6.15
CA VAL A 198 4.69 -10.96 4.95
C VAL A 198 5.26 -12.36 5.23
N ASN A 199 5.61 -12.65 6.48
CA ASN A 199 6.16 -13.93 6.94
C ASN A 199 5.14 -14.75 7.76
N GLU A 200 3.88 -14.39 7.71
CA GLU A 200 2.81 -15.08 8.42
C GLU A 200 2.13 -16.13 7.53
N ILE A 201 1.42 -17.04 8.17
CA ILE A 201 0.52 -18.00 7.51
C ILE A 201 -0.87 -17.37 7.54
N TYR A 202 -1.56 -17.33 6.40
CA TYR A 202 -2.92 -16.86 6.35
C TYR A 202 -3.89 -17.90 6.90
N ASP A 203 -4.98 -17.43 7.49
CA ASP A 203 -6.10 -18.25 7.89
C ASP A 203 -6.97 -18.55 6.66
N PRO A 204 -7.17 -19.80 6.25
CA PRO A 204 -7.98 -20.13 5.08
C PRO A 204 -9.42 -19.59 5.13
N GLU A 205 -10.03 -19.49 6.31
CA GLU A 205 -11.39 -18.99 6.49
C GLU A 205 -11.56 -17.51 6.08
N PHE A 206 -10.43 -16.76 5.99
CA PHE A 206 -10.52 -15.36 5.55
C PHE A 206 -10.98 -15.23 4.10
N ILE A 207 -10.77 -16.24 3.26
CA ILE A 207 -11.16 -16.20 1.83
C ILE A 207 -12.68 -16.14 1.71
N ASP A 208 -13.40 -16.94 2.49
CA ASP A 208 -14.86 -16.90 2.54
C ASP A 208 -15.35 -15.57 3.13
N THR A 209 -14.74 -15.12 4.21
CA THR A 209 -15.02 -13.80 4.82
C THR A 209 -14.82 -12.67 3.82
N LEU A 210 -13.71 -12.69 3.06
CA LEU A 210 -13.44 -11.71 2.01
C LEU A 210 -14.46 -11.79 0.87
N GLY A 211 -14.83 -13.00 0.45
CA GLY A 211 -15.87 -13.26 -0.55
C GLY A 211 -17.21 -12.66 -0.13
N ASP A 212 -17.66 -12.94 1.08
CA ASP A 212 -18.91 -12.43 1.65
C ASP A 212 -18.94 -10.89 1.72
N LEU A 213 -17.80 -10.27 2.07
CA LEU A 213 -17.68 -8.81 2.10
C LEU A 213 -17.70 -8.18 0.71
N ILE A 214 -17.19 -8.87 -0.30
CA ILE A 214 -17.25 -8.43 -1.70
C ILE A 214 -18.69 -8.53 -2.22
N GLU A 215 -19.46 -9.52 -1.81
CA GLU A 215 -20.84 -9.72 -2.27
C GLU A 215 -21.88 -8.80 -1.61
N ARG A 216 -21.58 -8.19 -0.48
CA ARG A 216 -22.42 -7.19 0.22
C ARG A 216 -22.41 -5.83 -0.46
#